data_6c4d539eb6ec7e97314930ec3ff9c683
#
_entry.id   6c4d539eb6ec7e97314930ec3ff9c683
#
_cell.length_a   1.000
_cell.length_b   1.000
_cell.length_c   1.000
_cell.angle_alpha   90.00
_cell.angle_beta   90.00
_cell.angle_gamma   90.00
#
_symmetry.space_group_name_H-M   'P 1'
#
loop_
_entity.id
_entity.type
_entity.pdbx_description
1 polymer ?
#
loop_
_entity_poly.entity_id
_entity_poly.type
_entity_poly.pdbx_seq_one_letter_code
_entity_poly.pdbx_strand_id
1 'polypeptide(L)'
;MGEMLTIFDEKEHPVGVKERETVHRDGDWHETFHCWMFYTEEGNIHLLLQQRADHKKDFPSLFDITAAGHIEAGEDVLVAGVREIEEEIGLRVVPENLIHQGKYKEELKAGSLVDREICRIYLLPWVKGMSLTIGEEVKDIVSVSLADMEGVMDKERSVKGFSILSGDEKEVTRKNLVPHEKGYERYVFQAIRRYVAKL
;
A
#
# COMPACT_ATOMS: atom_id res chain seq x y z
N MET A 1 -9.85 -8.10 -21.73
CA MET A 1 -8.50 -8.68 -21.74
C MET A 1 -8.02 -8.56 -20.29
N GLY A 2 -7.37 -9.60 -19.76
CA GLY A 2 -6.80 -9.52 -18.40
C GLY A 2 -5.62 -8.54 -18.35
N GLU A 3 -5.29 -8.10 -17.16
CA GLU A 3 -4.16 -7.23 -16.85
C GLU A 3 -2.84 -7.95 -17.21
N MET A 4 -1.97 -7.28 -17.97
CA MET A 4 -0.69 -7.83 -18.42
C MET A 4 0.44 -7.19 -17.66
N LEU A 5 1.30 -8.01 -17.03
CA LEU A 5 2.40 -7.55 -16.20
C LEU A 5 3.75 -7.91 -16.79
N THR A 6 4.72 -7.01 -16.68
CA THR A 6 6.12 -7.33 -16.97
C THR A 6 6.68 -8.21 -15.86
N ILE A 7 7.31 -9.33 -16.24
CA ILE A 7 7.96 -10.22 -15.28
C ILE A 7 9.48 -10.04 -15.29
N PHE A 8 10.10 -10.25 -14.14
CA PHE A 8 11.51 -9.96 -13.90
C PHE A 8 12.26 -11.18 -13.38
N ASP A 9 13.57 -11.23 -13.63
CA ASP A 9 14.47 -12.18 -12.99
C ASP A 9 14.88 -11.71 -11.57
N GLU A 10 15.67 -12.53 -10.86
CA GLU A 10 16.16 -12.23 -9.51
C GLU A 10 17.03 -10.94 -9.45
N LYS A 11 17.59 -10.52 -10.58
CA LYS A 11 18.39 -9.30 -10.72
C LYS A 11 17.59 -8.10 -11.22
N GLU A 12 16.25 -8.28 -11.31
CA GLU A 12 15.32 -7.26 -11.78
C GLU A 12 15.51 -6.87 -13.26
N HIS A 13 15.98 -7.79 -14.10
CA HIS A 13 15.93 -7.62 -15.54
C HIS A 13 14.58 -8.12 -16.05
N PRO A 14 13.90 -7.37 -16.96
CA PRO A 14 12.67 -7.82 -17.55
C PRO A 14 12.93 -9.05 -18.42
N VAL A 15 12.14 -10.12 -18.24
CA VAL A 15 12.29 -11.39 -18.94
C VAL A 15 11.07 -11.78 -19.76
N GLY A 16 9.99 -11.01 -19.68
CA GLY A 16 8.78 -11.26 -20.48
C GLY A 16 7.57 -10.49 -19.96
N VAL A 17 6.41 -10.86 -20.51
CA VAL A 17 5.11 -10.31 -20.10
C VAL A 17 4.14 -11.48 -19.96
N LYS A 18 3.38 -11.52 -18.87
CA LYS A 18 2.35 -12.53 -18.59
C LYS A 18 1.07 -11.89 -18.09
N GLU A 19 -0.04 -12.60 -18.21
CA GLU A 19 -1.29 -12.23 -17.56
C GLU A 19 -1.17 -12.34 -16.04
N ARG A 20 -1.73 -11.40 -15.29
CA ARG A 20 -1.68 -11.28 -13.83
C ARG A 20 -1.93 -12.60 -13.10
N GLU A 21 -3.00 -13.35 -13.47
CA GLU A 21 -3.29 -14.63 -12.83
C GLU A 21 -2.18 -15.67 -13.02
N THR A 22 -1.50 -15.63 -14.17
CA THR A 22 -0.36 -16.49 -14.47
C THR A 22 0.85 -16.07 -13.66
N VAL A 23 1.12 -14.77 -13.52
CA VAL A 23 2.23 -14.21 -12.72
C VAL A 23 2.12 -14.68 -11.27
N HIS A 24 0.95 -14.52 -10.64
CA HIS A 24 0.72 -14.93 -9.25
C HIS A 24 0.73 -16.46 -9.07
N ARG A 25 0.20 -17.21 -10.04
CA ARG A 25 0.25 -18.67 -10.00
C ARG A 25 1.69 -19.21 -10.10
N ASP A 26 2.49 -18.63 -10.99
CA ASP A 26 3.86 -19.05 -11.25
C ASP A 26 4.86 -18.46 -10.23
N GLY A 27 4.44 -17.42 -9.48
CA GLY A 27 5.27 -16.72 -8.52
C GLY A 27 6.38 -15.90 -9.17
N ASP A 28 6.09 -15.26 -10.31
CA ASP A 28 7.05 -14.41 -11.01
C ASP A 28 7.21 -13.05 -10.32
N TRP A 29 8.42 -12.50 -10.30
CA TRP A 29 8.64 -11.11 -9.87
C TRP A 29 7.98 -10.15 -10.85
N HIS A 30 7.22 -9.18 -10.31
CA HIS A 30 6.56 -8.13 -11.07
C HIS A 30 6.57 -6.81 -10.29
N GLU A 31 6.30 -5.71 -10.96
CA GLU A 31 6.32 -4.39 -10.32
C GLU A 31 4.94 -3.98 -9.80
N THR A 32 4.94 -3.37 -8.61
CA THR A 32 3.77 -2.76 -7.98
C THR A 32 4.07 -1.33 -7.56
N PHE A 33 3.04 -0.49 -7.58
CA PHE A 33 3.08 0.86 -7.05
C PHE A 33 2.48 0.85 -5.64
N HIS A 34 3.21 1.38 -4.65
CA HIS A 34 2.77 1.49 -3.27
C HIS A 34 2.78 2.94 -2.81
N CYS A 35 1.62 3.48 -2.46
CA CYS A 35 1.46 4.84 -1.94
C CYS A 35 1.05 4.82 -0.47
N TRP A 36 1.92 5.30 0.38
CA TRP A 36 1.64 5.49 1.79
C TRP A 36 1.25 6.93 2.06
N MET A 37 -0.02 7.14 2.40
CA MET A 37 -0.48 8.44 2.85
C MET A 37 -0.33 8.57 4.36
N PHE A 38 0.02 9.79 4.79
CA PHE A 38 0.20 10.12 6.19
C PHE A 38 -0.07 11.61 6.42
N TYR A 39 -0.31 11.97 7.67
CA TYR A 39 -0.40 13.36 8.12
C TYR A 39 0.24 13.53 9.50
N THR A 40 0.46 14.78 9.89
CA THR A 40 0.92 15.12 11.23
C THR A 40 -0.14 15.92 11.96
N GLU A 41 -0.43 15.54 13.20
CA GLU A 41 -1.36 16.25 14.08
C GLU A 41 -0.78 16.27 15.50
N GLU A 42 -0.67 17.46 16.09
CA GLU A 42 -0.11 17.67 17.43
C GLU A 42 1.28 17.01 17.66
N GLY A 43 2.12 17.04 16.62
CA GLY A 43 3.45 16.44 16.64
C GLY A 43 3.49 14.92 16.45
N ASN A 44 2.35 14.26 16.30
CA ASN A 44 2.26 12.83 16.02
C ASN A 44 2.09 12.58 14.51
N ILE A 45 2.70 11.50 14.02
CA ILE A 45 2.52 11.03 12.65
C ILE A 45 1.39 10.00 12.65
N HIS A 46 0.45 10.16 11.74
CA HIS A 46 -0.65 9.23 11.50
C HIS A 46 -0.54 8.66 10.09
N LEU A 47 -0.71 7.35 9.96
CA LEU A 47 -0.82 6.63 8.69
C LEU A 47 -2.29 6.51 8.29
N LEU A 48 -2.55 6.54 7.00
CA LEU A 48 -3.84 6.15 6.44
C LEU A 48 -3.72 4.74 5.86
N LEU A 49 -4.48 3.81 6.41
CA LEU A 49 -4.56 2.44 5.92
C LEU A 49 -5.87 2.26 5.16
N GLN A 50 -5.85 1.64 3.99
CA GLN A 50 -7.09 1.16 3.40
C GLN A 50 -7.57 -0.13 4.09
N GLN A 51 -8.87 -0.29 4.26
CA GLN A 51 -9.48 -1.58 4.53
C GLN A 51 -9.95 -2.15 3.19
N ARG A 52 -9.40 -3.28 2.79
CA ARG A 52 -9.75 -3.95 1.52
C ARG A 52 -11.21 -4.40 1.54
N ALA A 53 -11.88 -4.34 0.40
CA ALA A 53 -13.26 -4.78 0.28
C ALA A 53 -13.42 -6.28 0.57
N ASP A 54 -14.59 -6.67 1.07
CA ASP A 54 -14.88 -8.05 1.49
C ASP A 54 -14.88 -9.06 0.32
N HIS A 55 -15.05 -8.58 -0.91
CA HIS A 55 -15.08 -9.41 -2.12
C HIS A 55 -13.72 -9.57 -2.82
N LYS A 56 -12.66 -8.91 -2.31
CA LYS A 56 -11.31 -9.09 -2.87
C LYS A 56 -10.88 -10.55 -2.77
N LYS A 57 -10.26 -11.08 -3.83
CA LYS A 57 -9.76 -12.45 -3.91
C LYS A 57 -8.67 -12.71 -2.87
N ASP A 58 -7.74 -11.74 -2.76
CA ASP A 58 -6.58 -11.82 -1.89
C ASP A 58 -6.76 -10.85 -0.71
N PHE A 59 -6.54 -11.36 0.50
CA PHE A 59 -6.59 -10.60 1.75
C PHE A 59 -7.88 -9.76 1.96
N PRO A 60 -9.10 -10.32 1.77
CA PRO A 60 -10.33 -9.58 1.95
C PRO A 60 -10.47 -9.03 3.37
N SER A 61 -11.02 -7.83 3.52
CA SER A 61 -11.29 -7.14 4.80
C SER A 61 -10.05 -6.76 5.62
N LEU A 62 -8.84 -7.10 5.20
CA LEU A 62 -7.61 -6.72 5.90
C LEU A 62 -7.27 -5.25 5.65
N PHE A 63 -6.55 -4.66 6.59
CA PHE A 63 -5.94 -3.34 6.41
C PHE A 63 -4.63 -3.46 5.63
N ASP A 64 -4.40 -2.49 4.76
CA ASP A 64 -3.30 -2.48 3.81
C ASP A 64 -2.75 -1.06 3.60
N ILE A 65 -1.78 -0.92 2.71
CA ILE A 65 -1.24 0.33 2.20
C ILE A 65 -2.39 1.23 1.73
N THR A 66 -2.25 2.54 1.83
CA THR A 66 -3.34 3.49 1.51
C THR A 66 -3.87 3.34 0.08
N ALA A 67 -2.97 3.20 -0.89
CA ALA A 67 -3.30 2.84 -2.27
C ALA A 67 -2.16 2.03 -2.87
N ALA A 68 -2.48 0.92 -3.55
CA ALA A 68 -1.48 0.04 -4.15
C ALA A 68 -2.07 -0.75 -5.32
N GLY A 69 -1.29 -0.91 -6.38
CA GLY A 69 -1.69 -1.72 -7.53
C GLY A 69 -0.54 -2.08 -8.44
N HIS A 70 -0.85 -2.89 -9.45
CA HIS A 70 0.13 -3.36 -10.41
C HIS A 70 0.50 -2.27 -11.42
N ILE A 71 1.73 -2.34 -11.89
CA ILE A 71 2.21 -1.54 -13.03
C ILE A 71 2.05 -2.42 -14.27
N GLU A 72 1.15 -2.04 -15.18
CA GLU A 72 0.92 -2.80 -16.39
C GLU A 72 2.14 -2.81 -17.31
N ALA A 73 2.24 -3.82 -18.16
CA ALA A 73 3.36 -3.95 -19.10
C ALA A 73 3.44 -2.74 -20.04
N GLY A 74 4.54 -2.00 -19.94
CA GLY A 74 4.78 -0.78 -20.71
C GLY A 74 4.17 0.49 -20.12
N GLU A 75 3.49 0.41 -18.98
CA GLU A 75 2.99 1.57 -18.24
C GLU A 75 4.12 2.27 -17.47
N ASP A 76 4.08 3.59 -17.41
CA ASP A 76 4.97 4.38 -16.54
C ASP A 76 4.49 4.27 -15.08
N VAL A 77 5.41 4.12 -14.14
CA VAL A 77 5.11 3.93 -12.72
C VAL A 77 4.29 5.08 -12.11
N LEU A 78 4.50 6.31 -12.53
CA LEU A 78 3.73 7.45 -12.01
C LEU A 78 2.34 7.52 -12.63
N VAL A 79 2.19 7.08 -13.89
CA VAL A 79 0.89 6.94 -14.54
C VAL A 79 0.07 5.87 -13.83
N ALA A 80 0.64 4.68 -13.59
CA ALA A 80 0.02 3.63 -12.78
C ALA A 80 -0.39 4.15 -11.41
N GLY A 81 0.53 4.83 -10.72
CA GLY A 81 0.28 5.35 -9.38
C GLY A 81 -0.86 6.36 -9.30
N VAL A 82 -0.94 7.31 -10.22
CA VAL A 82 -2.04 8.29 -10.27
C VAL A 82 -3.37 7.58 -10.54
N ARG A 83 -3.38 6.61 -11.45
CA ARG A 83 -4.56 5.79 -11.77
C ARG A 83 -5.04 5.03 -10.53
N GLU A 84 -4.18 4.27 -9.84
CA GLU A 84 -4.52 3.50 -8.65
C GLU A 84 -5.05 4.39 -7.51
N ILE A 85 -4.43 5.55 -7.26
CA ILE A 85 -4.90 6.50 -6.26
C ILE A 85 -6.30 7.02 -6.61
N GLU A 86 -6.57 7.34 -7.88
CA GLU A 86 -7.90 7.80 -8.30
C GLU A 86 -8.94 6.67 -8.22
N GLU A 87 -8.59 5.44 -8.64
CA GLU A 87 -9.48 4.28 -8.63
C GLU A 87 -9.83 3.81 -7.21
N GLU A 88 -8.85 3.72 -6.32
CA GLU A 88 -9.04 3.17 -4.97
C GLU A 88 -9.61 4.19 -3.97
N ILE A 89 -9.13 5.44 -4.01
CA ILE A 89 -9.48 6.45 -3.00
C ILE A 89 -10.05 7.76 -3.57
N GLY A 90 -10.28 7.81 -4.89
CA GLY A 90 -10.93 8.94 -5.57
C GLY A 90 -10.16 10.25 -5.51
N LEU A 91 -8.88 10.21 -5.17
CA LEU A 91 -8.05 11.39 -5.04
C LEU A 91 -7.30 11.68 -6.35
N ARG A 92 -7.58 12.86 -6.92
CA ARG A 92 -6.83 13.34 -8.10
C ARG A 92 -5.55 14.01 -7.66
N VAL A 93 -4.44 13.37 -8.00
CA VAL A 93 -3.09 13.86 -7.70
C VAL A 93 -2.33 14.13 -8.99
N VAL A 94 -1.35 15.03 -8.91
CA VAL A 94 -0.36 15.18 -9.97
C VAL A 94 0.92 14.42 -9.58
N PRO A 95 1.66 13.84 -10.54
CA PRO A 95 2.86 13.03 -10.25
C PRO A 95 3.87 13.72 -9.33
N GLU A 96 3.97 15.05 -9.40
CA GLU A 96 4.90 15.87 -8.62
C GLU A 96 4.59 15.86 -7.11
N ASN A 97 3.37 15.48 -6.73
CA ASN A 97 2.99 15.32 -5.31
C ASN A 97 3.48 14.00 -4.71
N LEU A 98 3.85 13.02 -5.55
CA LEU A 98 4.30 11.70 -5.14
C LEU A 98 5.80 11.73 -4.80
N ILE A 99 6.11 11.45 -3.55
CA ILE A 99 7.48 11.55 -3.03
C ILE A 99 8.13 10.17 -3.07
N HIS A 100 8.95 9.93 -4.10
CA HIS A 100 9.63 8.65 -4.30
C HIS A 100 10.56 8.32 -3.12
N GLN A 101 10.48 7.09 -2.61
CA GLN A 101 11.29 6.58 -1.50
C GLN A 101 12.21 5.41 -1.89
N GLY A 102 12.19 5.01 -3.16
CA GLY A 102 12.96 3.87 -3.64
C GLY A 102 12.09 2.65 -3.91
N LYS A 103 12.69 1.48 -3.83
CA LYS A 103 12.02 0.21 -4.07
C LYS A 103 12.36 -0.81 -2.98
N TYR A 104 11.47 -1.78 -2.80
CA TYR A 104 11.66 -2.92 -1.91
C TYR A 104 11.20 -4.20 -2.62
N LYS A 105 11.96 -5.28 -2.50
CA LYS A 105 11.53 -6.61 -2.97
C LYS A 105 10.87 -7.34 -1.83
N GLU A 106 9.66 -7.80 -2.03
CA GLU A 106 8.86 -8.49 -1.04
C GLU A 106 8.28 -9.78 -1.62
N GLU A 107 8.20 -10.82 -0.78
CA GLU A 107 7.53 -12.06 -1.11
C GLU A 107 6.41 -12.31 -0.09
N LEU A 108 5.16 -12.18 -0.51
CA LEU A 108 3.99 -12.49 0.31
C LEU A 108 3.55 -13.94 0.06
N LYS A 109 3.29 -14.68 1.14
CA LYS A 109 2.80 -16.05 1.08
C LYS A 109 1.49 -16.19 1.84
N ALA A 110 0.45 -16.68 1.15
CA ALA A 110 -0.84 -16.98 1.76
C ALA A 110 -1.41 -18.27 1.14
N GLY A 111 -1.34 -19.37 1.88
CA GLY A 111 -1.73 -20.68 1.36
C GLY A 111 -0.88 -21.09 0.15
N SER A 112 -1.50 -21.23 -1.02
CA SER A 112 -0.81 -21.53 -2.27
C SER A 112 -0.38 -20.29 -3.06
N LEU A 113 -0.77 -19.10 -2.63
CA LEU A 113 -0.36 -17.83 -3.24
C LEU A 113 1.10 -17.54 -2.91
N VAL A 114 1.90 -17.25 -3.93
CA VAL A 114 3.25 -16.70 -3.82
C VAL A 114 3.24 -15.42 -4.65
N ASP A 115 3.20 -14.29 -3.97
CA ASP A 115 3.19 -12.98 -4.58
C ASP A 115 4.56 -12.34 -4.40
N ARG A 116 5.26 -12.06 -5.51
CA ARG A 116 6.61 -11.55 -5.54
C ARG A 116 6.66 -10.19 -6.18
N GLU A 117 6.77 -9.18 -5.34
CA GLU A 117 6.66 -7.80 -5.75
C GLU A 117 7.99 -7.03 -5.70
N ILE A 118 8.22 -6.23 -6.73
CA ILE A 118 9.18 -5.13 -6.73
C ILE A 118 8.41 -3.85 -6.45
N CYS A 119 8.19 -3.58 -5.16
CA CYS A 119 7.36 -2.48 -4.69
C CYS A 119 8.01 -1.13 -4.97
N ARG A 120 7.42 -0.29 -5.82
CA ARG A 120 7.80 1.09 -6.07
C ARG A 120 7.16 1.98 -5.00
N ILE A 121 7.94 2.46 -4.03
CA ILE A 121 7.42 3.10 -2.81
C ILE A 121 7.36 4.61 -2.96
N TYR A 122 6.19 5.17 -2.72
CA TYR A 122 5.90 6.60 -2.71
C TYR A 122 5.20 7.01 -1.42
N LEU A 123 5.46 8.25 -1.00
CA LEU A 123 4.74 8.90 0.08
C LEU A 123 3.87 10.02 -0.49
N LEU A 124 2.70 10.20 0.12
CA LEU A 124 1.79 11.31 -0.20
C LEU A 124 1.28 11.93 1.11
N PRO A 125 1.74 13.15 1.49
CA PRO A 125 1.19 13.86 2.63
C PRO A 125 -0.30 14.15 2.43
N TRP A 126 -1.13 13.70 3.37
CA TRP A 126 -2.54 14.05 3.38
C TRP A 126 -2.77 15.34 4.16
N VAL A 127 -3.53 16.25 3.57
CA VAL A 127 -3.95 17.48 4.23
C VAL A 127 -5.37 17.30 4.74
N LYS A 128 -5.58 17.55 6.03
CA LYS A 128 -6.91 17.44 6.65
C LYS A 128 -7.93 18.30 5.89
N GLY A 129 -8.99 17.65 5.43
CA GLY A 129 -10.01 18.29 4.56
C GLY A 129 -9.90 17.90 3.07
N MET A 130 -8.86 17.20 2.62
CA MET A 130 -8.91 16.49 1.35
C MET A 130 -10.02 15.45 1.39
N SER A 131 -10.97 15.55 0.46
CA SER A 131 -12.06 14.59 0.33
C SER A 131 -11.52 13.30 -0.31
N LEU A 132 -11.78 12.17 0.31
CA LEU A 132 -11.53 10.85 -0.25
C LEU A 132 -12.88 10.20 -0.62
N THR A 133 -12.90 9.51 -1.73
CA THR A 133 -14.08 8.75 -2.21
C THR A 133 -13.62 7.34 -2.54
N ILE A 134 -13.96 6.38 -1.69
CA ILE A 134 -13.51 4.99 -1.86
C ILE A 134 -14.10 4.37 -3.13
N GLY A 135 -13.25 3.66 -3.88
CA GLY A 135 -13.62 2.82 -5.01
C GLY A 135 -14.20 1.47 -4.56
N GLU A 136 -14.57 0.65 -5.52
CA GLU A 136 -15.20 -0.66 -5.24
C GLU A 136 -14.28 -1.62 -4.48
N GLU A 137 -12.97 -1.49 -4.64
CA GLU A 137 -11.97 -2.37 -4.01
C GLU A 137 -11.61 -2.00 -2.57
N VAL A 138 -12.07 -0.84 -2.10
CA VAL A 138 -11.79 -0.30 -0.77
C VAL A 138 -13.08 -0.19 0.06
N LYS A 139 -13.05 -0.69 1.28
CA LYS A 139 -14.18 -0.66 2.21
C LYS A 139 -14.15 0.56 3.13
N ASP A 140 -12.96 0.98 3.56
CA ASP A 140 -12.77 2.09 4.49
C ASP A 140 -11.32 2.63 4.40
N ILE A 141 -11.11 3.85 4.89
CA ILE A 141 -9.78 4.41 5.14
C ILE A 141 -9.66 4.73 6.62
N VAL A 142 -8.64 4.15 7.26
CA VAL A 142 -8.48 4.20 8.71
C VAL A 142 -7.18 4.89 9.08
N SER A 143 -7.28 5.91 9.92
CA SER A 143 -6.13 6.61 10.50
C SER A 143 -5.64 5.87 11.74
N VAL A 144 -4.34 5.60 11.79
CA VAL A 144 -3.66 4.98 12.96
C VAL A 144 -2.36 5.72 13.22
N SER A 145 -2.00 5.97 14.49
CA SER A 145 -0.71 6.59 14.77
C SER A 145 0.45 5.68 14.35
N LEU A 146 1.51 6.27 13.79
CA LEU A 146 2.71 5.52 13.41
C LEU A 146 3.33 4.79 14.60
N ALA A 147 3.32 5.41 15.79
CA ALA A 147 3.85 4.79 17.01
C ALA A 147 3.02 3.57 17.44
N ASP A 148 1.69 3.60 17.23
CA ASP A 148 0.83 2.46 17.49
C ASP A 148 1.06 1.36 16.47
N MET A 149 1.22 1.68 15.19
CA MET A 149 1.56 0.71 14.16
C MET A 149 2.87 -0.01 14.45
N GLU A 150 3.93 0.70 14.85
CA GLU A 150 5.18 0.08 15.31
C GLU A 150 4.94 -0.90 16.48
N GLY A 151 4.04 -0.53 17.39
CA GLY A 151 3.65 -1.40 18.51
C GLY A 151 2.89 -2.65 18.07
N VAL A 152 2.04 -2.58 17.05
CA VAL A 152 1.36 -3.73 16.45
C VAL A 152 2.38 -4.68 15.83
N MET A 153 3.38 -4.12 15.10
CA MET A 153 4.40 -4.90 14.40
C MET A 153 5.34 -5.65 15.36
N ASP A 154 5.75 -4.99 16.43
CA ASP A 154 6.77 -5.53 17.35
C ASP A 154 6.20 -6.37 18.49
N LYS A 155 4.99 -6.05 18.98
CA LYS A 155 4.43 -6.58 20.23
C LYS A 155 3.09 -7.30 20.06
N GLU A 156 2.60 -7.48 18.83
CA GLU A 156 1.31 -8.12 18.54
C GLU A 156 0.14 -7.55 19.37
N ARG A 157 0.19 -6.27 19.71
CA ARG A 157 -0.86 -5.61 20.48
C ARG A 157 -2.01 -5.16 19.58
N SER A 158 -3.19 -4.99 20.17
CA SER A 158 -4.30 -4.29 19.55
C SER A 158 -4.16 -2.79 19.78
N VAL A 159 -4.46 -2.00 18.75
CA VAL A 159 -4.52 -0.53 18.82
C VAL A 159 -5.80 -0.02 18.19
N LYS A 160 -6.16 1.22 18.51
CA LYS A 160 -7.31 1.89 17.93
C LYS A 160 -6.91 2.67 16.69
N GLY A 161 -7.67 2.47 15.62
CA GLY A 161 -7.69 3.33 14.45
C GLY A 161 -9.05 4.03 14.35
N PHE A 162 -9.15 5.05 13.52
CA PHE A 162 -10.39 5.77 13.30
C PHE A 162 -10.66 5.93 11.81
N SER A 163 -11.85 5.51 11.36
CA SER A 163 -12.29 5.77 10.00
C SER A 163 -12.30 7.27 9.72
N ILE A 164 -11.63 7.70 8.67
CA ILE A 164 -11.68 9.10 8.25
C ILE A 164 -12.96 9.45 7.49
N LEU A 165 -13.72 8.42 7.07
CA LEU A 165 -14.98 8.59 6.35
C LEU A 165 -16.16 8.73 7.32
N SER A 166 -16.24 7.88 8.35
CA SER A 166 -17.36 7.84 9.31
C SER A 166 -17.02 8.34 10.71
N GLY A 167 -15.72 8.37 11.08
CA GLY A 167 -15.27 8.65 12.45
C GLY A 167 -15.34 7.43 13.36
N ASP A 168 -15.80 6.27 12.88
CA ASP A 168 -15.93 5.06 13.69
C ASP A 168 -14.57 4.53 14.13
N GLU A 169 -14.53 4.02 15.38
CA GLU A 169 -13.39 3.31 15.93
C GLU A 169 -13.23 1.94 15.27
N LYS A 170 -12.00 1.60 14.90
CA LYS A 170 -11.59 0.30 14.35
C LYS A 170 -10.49 -0.30 15.20
N GLU A 171 -10.56 -1.60 15.43
CA GLU A 171 -9.47 -2.33 16.06
C GLU A 171 -8.44 -2.73 15.00
N VAL A 172 -7.17 -2.38 15.20
CA VAL A 172 -6.05 -2.75 14.33
C VAL A 172 -5.10 -3.66 15.09
N THR A 173 -4.90 -4.86 14.54
CA THR A 173 -4.03 -5.90 15.10
C THR A 173 -3.17 -6.50 13.99
N ARG A 174 -2.10 -7.21 14.32
CA ARG A 174 -1.29 -7.91 13.31
C ARG A 174 -2.10 -8.90 12.46
N LYS A 175 -3.17 -9.46 13.02
CA LYS A 175 -4.00 -10.48 12.34
C LYS A 175 -4.91 -9.92 11.26
N ASN A 176 -5.27 -8.64 11.37
CA ASN A 176 -6.13 -7.98 10.39
C ASN A 176 -5.36 -6.99 9.49
N LEU A 177 -4.03 -7.14 9.42
CA LEU A 177 -3.16 -6.48 8.46
C LEU A 177 -2.76 -7.45 7.35
N VAL A 178 -2.60 -6.97 6.13
CA VAL A 178 -1.91 -7.72 5.07
C VAL A 178 -0.52 -8.09 5.58
N PRO A 179 -0.07 -9.35 5.42
CA PRO A 179 1.13 -9.86 6.08
C PRO A 179 2.43 -9.41 5.38
N HIS A 180 2.60 -8.12 5.17
CA HIS A 180 3.85 -7.55 4.66
C HIS A 180 5.06 -7.97 5.51
N GLU A 181 6.23 -8.04 4.89
CA GLU A 181 7.47 -8.32 5.60
C GLU A 181 7.80 -7.22 6.61
N LYS A 182 8.24 -7.60 7.82
CA LYS A 182 8.65 -6.62 8.84
C LYS A 182 9.77 -5.68 8.34
N GLY A 183 10.60 -6.15 7.41
CA GLY A 183 11.63 -5.34 6.76
C GLY A 183 11.04 -4.23 5.90
N TYR A 184 10.00 -4.55 5.13
CA TYR A 184 9.26 -3.60 4.30
C TYR A 184 8.60 -2.50 5.16
N GLU A 185 7.84 -2.92 6.16
CA GLU A 185 7.14 -1.99 7.06
C GLU A 185 8.12 -1.03 7.75
N ARG A 186 9.22 -1.54 8.29
CA ARG A 186 10.28 -0.71 8.90
C ARG A 186 10.90 0.27 7.90
N TYR A 187 11.13 -0.17 6.68
CA TYR A 187 11.68 0.69 5.63
C TYR A 187 10.76 1.90 5.38
N VAL A 188 9.46 1.65 5.23
CA VAL A 188 8.44 2.69 5.00
C VAL A 188 8.33 3.63 6.20
N PHE A 189 8.20 3.10 7.42
CA PHE A 189 8.04 3.93 8.62
C PHE A 189 9.25 4.83 8.86
N GLN A 190 10.45 4.34 8.60
CA GLN A 190 11.66 5.15 8.63
C GLN A 190 11.69 6.21 7.53
N ALA A 191 11.19 5.90 6.33
CA ALA A 191 11.09 6.86 5.23
C ALA A 191 10.16 8.02 5.60
N ILE A 192 8.98 7.73 6.17
CA ILE A 192 8.02 8.73 6.64
C ILE A 192 8.66 9.61 7.74
N ARG A 193 9.30 9.00 8.75
CA ARG A 193 9.99 9.76 9.80
C ARG A 193 11.08 10.69 9.25
N ARG A 194 11.90 10.17 8.30
CA ARG A 194 12.93 11.01 7.66
C ARG A 194 12.34 12.16 6.86
N TYR A 195 11.20 11.94 6.22
CA TYR A 195 10.52 13.01 5.48
C TYR A 195 9.98 14.07 6.44
N VAL A 196 9.22 13.67 7.47
CA VAL A 196 8.64 14.60 8.45
C VAL A 196 9.72 15.40 9.19
N ALA A 197 10.87 14.79 9.50
CA ALA A 197 11.97 15.47 10.18
C ALA A 197 12.65 16.57 9.33
N LYS A 198 12.32 16.69 8.03
CA LYS A 198 12.85 17.72 7.12
C LYS A 198 11.87 18.89 6.90
N LEU A 199 10.63 18.76 7.38
CA LEU A 199 9.61 19.81 7.32
C LEU A 199 9.79 20.83 8.44
#